data_8b114c6d713beea26c11b9ebac7733db
#
_entry.id   8b114c6d713beea26c11b9ebac7733db
#
_cell.length_a   1.000
_cell.length_b   1.000
_cell.length_c   1.000
_cell.angle_alpha   90.00
_cell.angle_beta   90.00
_cell.angle_gamma   90.00
#
_symmetry.space_group_name_H-M   'P 1'
#
loop_
_entity.id
_entity.type
_entity.pdbx_description
1 polymer ?
#
loop_
_entity_poly.entity_id
_entity_poly.type
_entity_poly.pdbx_seq_one_letter_code
_entity_poly.pdbx_strand_id
1 'polypeptide(L)'
;MRYQKLGNTDIDVSVIALGTWGLGGGSVWTDRDSTVEDTGNLLDICREYGVNYIDTAPVYGTGASEELLGRALKGRRQDFILQSKCSLNWRNEGGNFHYERDGYTVNNDTRAAAVKKDVEDSLRRMQ
;
A
#
# COMPACT_ATOMS: atom_id res chain seq x y z
N MET A 1 13.06 -17.32 -7.88
CA MET A 1 11.95 -16.45 -8.38
C MET A 1 12.18 -16.12 -9.85
N ARG A 2 11.12 -15.97 -10.64
CA ARG A 2 11.19 -15.45 -12.02
C ARG A 2 10.83 -13.97 -12.01
N TYR A 3 11.49 -13.16 -12.85
CA TYR A 3 11.29 -11.72 -12.97
C TYR A 3 10.86 -11.36 -14.39
N GLN A 4 10.18 -10.20 -14.51
CA GLN A 4 9.80 -9.62 -15.80
C GLN A 4 9.88 -8.09 -15.72
N LYS A 5 10.00 -7.43 -16.87
CA LYS A 5 9.94 -5.96 -16.92
C LYS A 5 8.54 -5.46 -16.59
N LEU A 6 8.48 -4.40 -15.80
CA LEU A 6 7.23 -3.69 -15.51
C LEU A 6 6.86 -2.82 -16.73
N GLY A 7 6.04 -3.38 -17.61
CA GLY A 7 5.69 -2.72 -18.87
C GLY A 7 6.92 -2.38 -19.70
N ASN A 8 7.00 -1.15 -20.20
CA ASN A 8 8.09 -0.64 -21.03
C ASN A 8 9.18 0.07 -20.20
N THR A 9 9.35 -0.31 -18.95
CA THR A 9 10.38 0.25 -18.06
C THR A 9 11.59 -0.67 -17.93
N ASP A 10 12.68 -0.18 -17.35
CA ASP A 10 13.85 -0.98 -16.99
C ASP A 10 13.72 -1.67 -15.62
N ILE A 11 12.55 -1.56 -14.98
CA ILE A 11 12.29 -2.11 -13.65
C ILE A 11 11.96 -3.60 -13.76
N ASP A 12 12.74 -4.45 -13.10
CA ASP A 12 12.48 -5.88 -12.98
C ASP A 12 11.64 -6.18 -11.74
N VAL A 13 10.46 -6.76 -11.93
CA VAL A 13 9.56 -7.17 -10.85
C VAL A 13 9.42 -8.69 -10.83
N SER A 14 9.29 -9.26 -9.63
CA SER A 14 8.94 -10.67 -9.46
C SER A 14 7.55 -10.94 -10.05
N VAL A 15 7.37 -12.10 -10.68
CA VAL A 15 6.07 -12.49 -11.27
C VAL A 15 4.98 -12.76 -10.24
N ILE A 16 5.37 -12.86 -8.98
CA ILE A 16 4.48 -12.91 -7.82
C ILE A 16 4.70 -11.62 -7.04
N ALA A 17 3.62 -10.94 -6.65
CA ALA A 17 3.66 -9.76 -5.81
C ALA A 17 3.05 -10.06 -4.43
N LEU A 18 3.54 -9.37 -3.41
CA LEU A 18 2.90 -9.34 -2.10
C LEU A 18 1.75 -8.32 -2.13
N GLY A 19 0.50 -8.80 -1.98
CA GLY A 19 -0.65 -7.94 -1.71
C GLY A 19 -0.78 -7.64 -0.22
N THR A 20 -1.00 -6.38 0.13
CA THR A 20 -0.97 -5.93 1.52
C THR A 20 -2.32 -5.47 2.07
N TRP A 21 -3.41 -5.79 1.42
CA TRP A 21 -4.73 -5.42 1.91
C TRP A 21 -4.98 -5.97 3.33
N GLY A 22 -4.59 -7.21 3.59
CA GLY A 22 -4.71 -7.84 4.92
C GLY A 22 -3.90 -7.15 6.03
N LEU A 23 -2.80 -6.44 5.70
CA LEU A 23 -2.02 -5.68 6.67
C LEU A 23 -2.77 -4.46 7.22
N GLY A 24 -3.72 -3.91 6.45
CA GLY A 24 -4.51 -2.76 6.86
C GLY A 24 -5.47 -3.03 8.02
N GLY A 25 -5.69 -4.30 8.38
CA GLY A 25 -6.63 -4.68 9.45
C GLY A 25 -8.06 -4.24 9.14
N GLY A 26 -8.76 -3.83 10.19
CA GLY A 26 -10.14 -3.37 10.12
C GLY A 26 -11.15 -4.49 10.00
N SER A 27 -12.43 -4.14 9.84
CA SER A 27 -13.57 -5.06 9.88
C SER A 27 -13.60 -6.11 8.75
N VAL A 28 -12.74 -5.98 7.72
CA VAL A 28 -12.77 -6.86 6.54
C VAL A 28 -11.94 -8.12 6.72
N TRP A 29 -10.81 -8.05 7.42
CA TRP A 29 -9.82 -9.11 7.37
C TRP A 29 -9.60 -9.86 8.68
N THR A 30 -9.47 -9.18 9.78
CA THR A 30 -9.20 -9.84 11.07
C THR A 30 -9.61 -8.96 12.23
N ASP A 31 -9.89 -9.57 13.39
CA ASP A 31 -10.08 -8.87 14.66
C ASP A 31 -8.73 -8.45 15.30
N ARG A 32 -7.61 -8.78 14.64
CA ARG A 32 -6.26 -8.47 15.09
C ARG A 32 -5.55 -7.58 14.06
N ASP A 33 -5.06 -6.45 14.53
CA ASP A 33 -4.22 -5.58 13.71
C ASP A 33 -2.82 -6.18 13.51
N SER A 34 -2.30 -6.06 12.29
CA SER A 34 -0.92 -6.41 11.98
C SER A 34 0.04 -5.46 12.68
N THR A 35 1.19 -5.97 13.12
CA THR A 35 2.25 -5.16 13.72
C THR A 35 3.36 -4.85 12.72
N VAL A 36 4.25 -3.91 13.07
CA VAL A 36 5.47 -3.64 12.29
C VAL A 36 6.39 -4.87 12.27
N GLU A 37 6.42 -5.64 13.34
CA GLU A 37 7.20 -6.87 13.44
C GLU A 37 6.63 -7.96 12.51
N ASP A 38 5.31 -8.19 12.52
CA ASP A 38 4.64 -9.12 11.60
C ASP A 38 4.94 -8.74 10.14
N THR A 39 4.83 -7.45 9.81
CA THR A 39 5.13 -6.92 8.48
C THR A 39 6.62 -7.11 8.13
N GLY A 40 7.51 -6.88 9.10
CA GLY A 40 8.95 -7.11 8.95
C GLY A 40 9.29 -8.56 8.62
N ASN A 41 8.72 -9.51 9.36
CA ASN A 41 8.90 -10.94 9.13
C ASN A 41 8.38 -11.37 7.76
N LEU A 42 7.23 -10.81 7.32
CA LEU A 42 6.69 -11.07 5.99
C LEU A 42 7.61 -10.56 4.89
N LEU A 43 8.21 -9.37 5.05
CA LEU A 43 9.18 -8.82 4.10
C LEU A 43 10.47 -9.65 4.05
N ASP A 44 10.92 -10.21 5.18
CA ASP A 44 12.08 -11.11 5.22
C ASP A 44 11.81 -12.40 4.43
N ILE A 45 10.62 -12.97 4.57
CA ILE A 45 10.18 -14.12 3.76
C ILE A 45 10.14 -13.74 2.28
N CYS A 46 9.56 -12.59 1.93
CA CYS A 46 9.54 -12.11 0.55
C CYS A 46 10.94 -12.03 -0.05
N ARG A 47 11.90 -11.46 0.70
CA ARG A 47 13.30 -11.34 0.26
C ARG A 47 13.96 -12.72 0.10
N GLU A 48 13.76 -13.65 1.03
CA GLU A 48 14.29 -15.01 0.97
C GLU A 48 13.83 -15.74 -0.30
N TYR A 49 12.56 -15.58 -0.67
CA TYR A 49 12.00 -16.20 -1.88
C TYR A 49 12.14 -15.36 -3.15
N GLY A 50 12.78 -14.19 -3.06
CA GLY A 50 13.03 -13.29 -4.19
C GLY A 50 11.80 -12.52 -4.67
N VAL A 51 10.78 -12.36 -3.80
CA VAL A 51 9.63 -11.47 -4.08
C VAL A 51 10.06 -10.04 -3.79
N ASN A 52 10.15 -9.21 -4.83
CA ASN A 52 10.55 -7.81 -4.73
C ASN A 52 9.44 -6.81 -5.05
N TYR A 53 8.24 -7.28 -5.39
CA TYR A 53 7.12 -6.43 -5.80
C TYR A 53 6.01 -6.46 -4.75
N ILE A 54 5.60 -5.28 -4.29
CA ILE A 54 4.58 -5.12 -3.24
C ILE A 54 3.47 -4.22 -3.76
N ASP A 55 2.22 -4.70 -3.66
CA ASP A 55 1.01 -3.95 -3.98
C ASP A 55 0.28 -3.51 -2.70
N THR A 56 0.09 -2.21 -2.57
CA THR A 56 -0.65 -1.57 -1.46
C THR A 56 -1.66 -0.55 -1.98
N ALA A 57 -2.39 0.09 -1.08
CA ALA A 57 -3.28 1.22 -1.40
C ALA A 57 -3.51 2.12 -0.17
N PRO A 58 -3.77 3.42 -0.37
CA PRO A 58 -4.13 4.34 0.70
C PRO A 58 -5.34 3.87 1.52
N VAL A 59 -6.36 3.29 0.85
CA VAL A 59 -7.60 2.83 1.51
C VAL A 59 -7.45 1.52 2.29
N TYR A 60 -6.31 0.84 2.23
CA TYR A 60 -6.09 -0.38 3.01
C TYR A 60 -5.90 -0.02 4.48
N GLY A 61 -6.96 -0.18 5.27
CA GLY A 61 -7.03 0.27 6.65
C GLY A 61 -6.88 1.79 6.80
N THR A 62 -7.39 2.58 5.82
CA THR A 62 -7.31 4.05 5.84
C THR A 62 -5.90 4.59 6.13
N GLY A 63 -4.91 4.03 5.43
CA GLY A 63 -3.49 4.40 5.54
C GLY A 63 -2.64 3.41 6.33
N ALA A 64 -3.23 2.57 7.18
CA ALA A 64 -2.50 1.67 8.08
C ALA A 64 -1.54 0.73 7.35
N SER A 65 -1.95 0.16 6.20
CA SER A 65 -1.08 -0.71 5.40
C SER A 65 0.17 0.03 4.90
N GLU A 66 0.02 1.25 4.38
CA GLU A 66 1.16 2.06 3.92
C GLU A 66 2.07 2.48 5.07
N GLU A 67 1.51 2.85 6.24
CA GLU A 67 2.30 3.20 7.43
C GLU A 67 3.10 2.01 7.98
N LEU A 68 2.48 0.83 8.06
CA LEU A 68 3.16 -0.39 8.47
C LEU A 68 4.30 -0.75 7.52
N LEU A 69 4.05 -0.68 6.20
CA LEU A 69 5.08 -0.89 5.20
C LEU A 69 6.22 0.12 5.32
N GLY A 70 5.92 1.42 5.42
CA GLY A 70 6.95 2.47 5.55
C GLY A 70 7.85 2.24 6.77
N ARG A 71 7.26 1.87 7.91
CA ARG A 71 8.02 1.57 9.14
C ARG A 71 8.84 0.28 9.01
N ALA A 72 8.27 -0.79 8.43
CA ALA A 72 8.94 -2.07 8.27
C ALA A 72 10.04 -2.04 7.20
N LEU A 73 9.93 -1.15 6.20
CA LEU A 73 10.91 -0.98 5.12
C LEU A 73 12.10 -0.09 5.50
N LYS A 74 12.11 0.51 6.67
CA LYS A 74 13.21 1.38 7.11
C LYS A 74 14.55 0.63 7.06
N GLY A 75 15.52 1.17 6.29
CA GLY A 75 16.84 0.58 6.07
C GLY A 75 16.91 -0.52 4.99
N ARG A 76 15.78 -0.90 4.39
CA ARG A 76 15.69 -1.91 3.31
C ARG A 76 14.73 -1.53 2.18
N ARG A 77 14.37 -0.24 2.08
CA ARG A 77 13.42 0.28 1.08
C ARG A 77 13.83 -0.03 -0.35
N GLN A 78 15.12 -0.03 -0.63
CA GLN A 78 15.70 -0.32 -1.95
C GLN A 78 15.56 -1.77 -2.39
N ASP A 79 15.24 -2.70 -1.50
CA ASP A 79 15.08 -4.12 -1.81
C ASP A 79 13.73 -4.41 -2.48
N PHE A 80 12.81 -3.44 -2.44
CA PHE A 80 11.43 -3.64 -2.89
C PHE A 80 10.95 -2.53 -3.82
N ILE A 81 10.13 -2.93 -4.81
CA ILE A 81 9.38 -2.06 -5.68
C ILE A 81 7.97 -1.97 -5.13
N LEU A 82 7.53 -0.75 -4.79
CA LEU A 82 6.21 -0.50 -4.24
C LEU A 82 5.28 0.04 -5.33
N GLN A 83 4.12 -0.56 -5.43
CA GLN A 83 2.98 -0.05 -6.16
C GLN A 83 1.92 0.38 -5.16
N SER A 84 1.42 1.60 -5.27
CA SER A 84 0.24 2.07 -4.55
C SER A 84 -0.81 2.58 -5.53
N LYS A 85 -1.91 3.10 -5.00
CA LYS A 85 -3.07 3.54 -5.77
C LYS A 85 -3.44 4.98 -5.36
N CYS A 86 -4.35 5.60 -6.10
CA CYS A 86 -4.90 6.92 -5.81
C CYS A 86 -6.39 6.96 -6.12
N SER A 87 -7.01 8.11 -5.88
CA SER A 87 -8.40 8.45 -6.18
C SER A 87 -9.43 8.03 -5.11
N LEU A 88 -9.17 7.03 -4.30
CA LEU A 88 -10.01 6.72 -3.13
C LEU A 88 -9.41 7.36 -1.88
N ASN A 89 -10.12 8.28 -1.27
CA ASN A 89 -9.67 8.98 -0.07
C ASN A 89 -10.83 9.27 0.89
N TRP A 90 -10.49 9.60 2.14
CA TRP A 90 -11.42 9.85 3.24
C TRP A 90 -11.27 11.26 3.85
N ARG A 91 -10.73 12.20 3.06
CA ARG A 91 -10.50 13.59 3.51
C ARG A 91 -11.75 14.45 3.55
N ASN A 92 -12.84 14.02 2.87
CA ASN A 92 -14.08 14.78 2.72
C ASN A 92 -13.91 16.16 2.06
N GLU A 93 -12.91 16.29 1.16
CA GLU A 93 -12.59 17.52 0.42
C GLU A 93 -13.27 17.59 -0.95
N GLY A 94 -14.10 16.60 -1.27
CA GLY A 94 -14.84 16.48 -2.53
C GLY A 94 -14.77 15.07 -3.11
N GLY A 95 -15.19 14.94 -4.39
CA GLY A 95 -15.36 13.66 -5.05
C GLY A 95 -16.77 13.09 -4.89
N ASN A 96 -16.97 11.88 -5.37
CA ASN A 96 -18.24 11.18 -5.29
C ASN A 96 -18.18 10.13 -4.18
N PHE A 97 -19.25 10.02 -3.40
CA PHE A 97 -19.39 8.95 -2.41
C PHE A 97 -19.12 7.57 -3.03
N HIS A 98 -18.30 6.77 -2.37
CA HIS A 98 -18.00 5.41 -2.79
C HIS A 98 -18.52 4.37 -1.78
N TYR A 99 -18.08 4.45 -0.52
CA TYR A 99 -18.59 3.63 0.58
C TYR A 99 -18.29 4.26 1.95
N GLU A 100 -18.91 3.70 2.99
CA GLU A 100 -18.53 3.93 4.38
C GLU A 100 -17.98 2.66 5.01
N ARG A 101 -16.92 2.79 5.81
CA ARG A 101 -16.33 1.68 6.54
C ARG A 101 -15.52 2.18 7.74
N ASP A 102 -15.65 1.47 8.86
CA ASP A 102 -14.88 1.73 10.08
C ASP A 102 -14.92 3.22 10.53
N GLY A 103 -16.08 3.87 10.34
CA GLY A 103 -16.29 5.27 10.68
C GLY A 103 -15.76 6.30 9.67
N TYR A 104 -15.23 5.84 8.54
CA TYR A 104 -14.75 6.71 7.46
C TYR A 104 -15.68 6.70 6.26
N THR A 105 -16.00 7.89 5.76
CA THR A 105 -16.61 8.07 4.44
C THR A 105 -15.51 8.11 3.37
N VAL A 106 -15.50 7.12 2.48
CA VAL A 106 -14.54 7.07 1.38
C VAL A 106 -15.19 7.60 0.11
N ASN A 107 -14.51 8.55 -0.52
CA ASN A 107 -14.92 9.18 -1.77
C ASN A 107 -13.97 8.80 -2.91
N ASN A 108 -14.53 8.71 -4.12
CA ASN A 108 -13.75 8.61 -5.35
C ASN A 108 -13.53 10.02 -5.90
N ASP A 109 -12.28 10.47 -5.91
CA ASP A 109 -11.89 11.80 -6.37
C ASP A 109 -10.71 11.73 -7.34
N THR A 110 -11.00 11.83 -8.63
CA THR A 110 -10.01 11.76 -9.71
C THR A 110 -9.52 13.13 -10.18
N ARG A 111 -9.89 14.23 -9.50
CA ARG A 111 -9.38 15.55 -9.83
C ARG A 111 -7.86 15.59 -9.63
N ALA A 112 -7.15 16.29 -10.51
CA ALA A 112 -5.69 16.34 -10.50
C ALA A 112 -5.11 16.75 -9.14
N ALA A 113 -5.74 17.73 -8.45
CA ALA A 113 -5.32 18.18 -7.13
C ALA A 113 -5.46 17.08 -6.07
N ALA A 114 -6.54 16.29 -6.12
CA ALA A 114 -6.79 15.18 -5.19
C ALA A 114 -5.79 14.04 -5.42
N VAL A 115 -5.56 13.66 -6.69
CA VAL A 115 -4.58 12.63 -7.06
C VAL A 115 -3.16 13.03 -6.62
N LYS A 116 -2.77 14.29 -6.84
CA LYS A 116 -1.47 14.80 -6.37
C LYS A 116 -1.34 14.66 -4.86
N LYS A 117 -2.38 15.04 -4.11
CA LYS A 117 -2.40 14.92 -2.64
C LYS A 117 -2.35 13.46 -2.17
N ASP A 118 -3.06 12.55 -2.85
CA ASP A 118 -2.99 11.11 -2.57
C ASP A 118 -1.55 10.60 -2.69
N VAL A 119 -0.83 10.97 -3.77
CA VAL A 119 0.56 10.58 -3.97
C VAL A 119 1.46 11.15 -2.89
N GLU A 120 1.32 12.43 -2.55
CA GLU A 120 2.09 13.08 -1.48
C GLU A 120 1.84 12.43 -0.11
N ASP A 121 0.59 12.06 0.18
CA ASP A 121 0.21 11.37 1.42
C ASP A 121 0.81 9.95 1.47
N SER A 122 0.75 9.20 0.36
CA SER A 122 1.36 7.87 0.25
C SER A 122 2.89 7.92 0.40
N LEU A 123 3.55 8.89 -0.23
CA LEU A 123 4.99 9.10 -0.08
C LEU A 123 5.39 9.38 1.37
N ARG A 124 4.60 10.18 2.09
CA ARG A 124 4.85 10.46 3.53
C ARG A 124 4.67 9.22 4.40
N ARG A 125 3.67 8.39 4.13
CA ARG A 125 3.43 7.15 4.89
C ARG A 125 4.48 6.08 4.62
N MET A 126 4.92 5.95 3.36
CA MET A 126 5.87 4.90 2.95
C MET A 126 7.35 5.33 2.96
N GLN A 127 7.65 6.63 3.08
CA GLN A 127 8.97 7.29 3.19
C GLN A 127 9.90 7.02 2.00
#